data_b8085e9ab04aeefa953a23eec24062f3
#
_entry.id   b8085e9ab04aeefa953a23eec24062f3
#
_cell.length_a   1.000
_cell.length_b   1.000
_cell.length_c   1.000
_cell.angle_alpha   90.00
_cell.angle_beta   90.00
_cell.angle_gamma   90.00
#
_symmetry.space_group_name_H-M   'P 1'
#
loop_
_entity.id
_entity.type
_entity.pdbx_description
1 polymer ?
#
loop_
_entity_poly.entity_id
_entity_poly.type
_entity_poly.pdbx_seq_one_letter_code
_entity_poly.pdbx_strand_id
1 'polypeptide(L)'
;FVDNDHVALSYQFFNTTRRNVLAGSPVRLLLTSHLTARQYRLALQYLRTETAGPLFERMKAKLAGIAAHSGMTGIFRLLGADIYRVLDISPVPGGTISPPPPAVNCLNALRRSADRLSSCVNLECLLEKAVDCLEKEFGFNHLMLLMHDEARGCLSTLASRGYAQSGIGSEIAVGSGLIGICARERSPIRIGFMTSEYAYGRAVRDGLAADGQLNGLETAIPLPGLPNAASQMAIPIVVGDRLLGVIYVESLTDLHFGYDEEDALVVFAAQLGLAMLHRQMTDEGSDETPDTERPSAPLQGAPLTVRHFAANDSVFIDDDYLIKGVAGAILWALLNDFTKRGRTSFTNKGLRVDSRVRLPGG
;
A
#
# COMPACT_ATOMS: atom_id res chain seq x y z
N PHE A 1 7.65 7.24 -19.56
CA PHE A 1 8.81 6.84 -20.37
C PHE A 1 9.06 5.34 -20.18
N VAL A 2 9.57 4.68 -21.21
CA VAL A 2 9.99 3.27 -21.16
C VAL A 2 11.48 3.21 -20.83
N ASP A 3 12.25 4.05 -21.52
CA ASP A 3 13.67 4.29 -21.34
C ASP A 3 14.02 5.72 -21.82
N ASN A 4 15.30 6.00 -22.03
CA ASN A 4 15.78 7.34 -22.42
C ASN A 4 15.29 7.79 -23.82
N ASP A 5 14.98 6.85 -24.70
CA ASP A 5 14.65 7.11 -26.11
C ASP A 5 13.21 6.75 -26.47
N HIS A 6 12.48 6.10 -25.56
CA HIS A 6 11.16 5.58 -25.86
C HIS A 6 10.08 6.01 -24.85
N VAL A 7 8.90 6.27 -25.39
CA VAL A 7 7.69 6.51 -24.62
C VAL A 7 6.62 5.49 -24.97
N ALA A 8 5.81 5.09 -23.98
CA ALA A 8 4.62 4.28 -24.20
C ALA A 8 3.37 5.10 -23.92
N LEU A 9 2.42 5.06 -24.82
CA LEU A 9 1.11 5.70 -24.67
C LEU A 9 0.01 4.63 -24.57
N SER A 10 -0.92 4.83 -23.65
CA SER A 10 -2.03 3.90 -23.48
C SER A 10 -2.97 3.99 -24.68
N TYR A 11 -3.30 2.84 -25.24
CA TYR A 11 -4.34 2.72 -26.24
C TYR A 11 -5.60 2.11 -25.61
N GLN A 12 -6.71 2.84 -25.69
CA GLN A 12 -8.00 2.42 -25.11
C GLN A 12 -9.10 2.45 -26.18
N PHE A 13 -9.51 3.63 -26.64
CA PHE A 13 -10.65 3.79 -27.59
C PHE A 13 -10.44 4.87 -28.65
N PHE A 14 -9.24 5.39 -28.84
CA PHE A 14 -8.93 6.42 -29.84
C PHE A 14 -8.78 5.85 -31.25
N ASN A 15 -9.86 5.48 -31.89
CA ASN A 15 -9.82 4.78 -33.17
C ASN A 15 -9.25 5.63 -34.31
N THR A 16 -9.58 6.92 -34.41
CA THR A 16 -9.12 7.80 -35.49
C THR A 16 -7.65 8.15 -35.35
N THR A 17 -7.23 8.59 -34.17
CA THR A 17 -5.81 8.89 -33.89
C THR A 17 -4.94 7.69 -34.18
N ARG A 18 -5.33 6.51 -33.69
CA ARG A 18 -4.55 5.29 -33.89
C ARG A 18 -4.48 4.87 -35.36
N ARG A 19 -5.59 5.00 -36.10
CA ARG A 19 -5.55 4.73 -37.55
C ARG A 19 -4.55 5.62 -38.28
N ASN A 20 -4.52 6.90 -37.94
CA ASN A 20 -3.55 7.84 -38.53
C ASN A 20 -2.11 7.48 -38.18
N VAL A 21 -1.85 7.11 -36.91
CA VAL A 21 -0.54 6.65 -36.48
C VAL A 21 -0.09 5.40 -37.24
N LEU A 22 -0.96 4.40 -37.35
CA LEU A 22 -0.67 3.16 -38.09
C LEU A 22 -0.51 3.40 -39.60
N ALA A 23 -1.15 4.44 -40.16
CA ALA A 23 -0.98 4.90 -41.52
C ALA A 23 0.33 5.71 -41.73
N GLY A 24 1.19 5.83 -40.71
CA GLY A 24 2.46 6.53 -40.81
C GLY A 24 2.42 8.04 -40.67
N SER A 25 1.30 8.59 -40.18
CA SER A 25 1.21 10.03 -39.93
C SER A 25 2.21 10.48 -38.86
N PRO A 26 2.80 11.68 -38.98
CA PRO A 26 3.66 12.26 -37.95
C PRO A 26 2.95 12.38 -36.61
N VAL A 27 3.57 11.88 -35.56
CA VAL A 27 3.02 11.94 -34.19
C VAL A 27 3.73 13.02 -33.39
N ARG A 28 2.93 13.88 -32.76
CA ARG A 28 3.44 14.91 -31.86
C ARG A 28 2.73 14.80 -30.53
N LEU A 29 3.51 14.83 -29.45
CA LEU A 29 3.03 14.81 -28.07
C LEU A 29 3.40 16.13 -27.39
N LEU A 30 2.46 16.75 -26.72
CA LEU A 30 2.74 17.84 -25.80
C LEU A 30 2.85 17.26 -24.39
N LEU A 31 4.01 17.40 -23.80
CA LEU A 31 4.30 16.97 -22.44
C LEU A 31 4.46 18.19 -21.55
N THR A 32 3.80 18.18 -20.39
CA THR A 32 3.97 19.22 -19.38
C THR A 32 4.68 18.61 -18.18
N SER A 33 5.79 19.22 -17.76
CA SER A 33 6.48 18.85 -16.51
C SER A 33 5.58 19.20 -15.33
N HIS A 34 5.26 18.23 -14.52
CA HIS A 34 4.47 18.43 -13.32
C HIS A 34 5.20 19.24 -12.23
N LEU A 35 6.54 19.25 -12.26
CA LEU A 35 7.35 19.98 -11.28
C LEU A 35 7.48 21.48 -11.60
N THR A 36 7.57 21.82 -12.89
CA THR A 36 7.93 23.18 -13.31
C THR A 36 6.90 23.84 -14.21
N ALA A 37 5.81 23.12 -14.57
CA ALA A 37 4.85 23.50 -15.60
C ALA A 37 5.47 23.75 -16.98
N ARG A 38 6.79 23.49 -17.15
CA ARG A 38 7.46 23.63 -18.45
C ARG A 38 6.88 22.63 -19.44
N GLN A 39 6.60 23.13 -20.64
CA GLN A 39 6.04 22.32 -21.72
C GLN A 39 7.11 21.95 -22.73
N TYR A 40 7.00 20.73 -23.24
CA TYR A 40 7.86 20.18 -24.29
C TYR A 40 7.01 19.57 -25.39
N ARG A 41 7.43 19.79 -26.64
CA ARG A 41 6.86 19.12 -27.79
C ARG A 41 7.80 18.00 -28.19
N LEU A 42 7.28 16.77 -28.21
CA LEU A 42 8.01 15.58 -28.66
C LEU A 42 7.56 15.23 -30.07
N ALA A 43 8.51 15.00 -30.97
CA ALA A 43 8.25 14.34 -32.24
C ALA A 43 8.49 12.83 -32.04
N LEU A 44 7.49 12.04 -32.38
CA LEU A 44 7.47 10.61 -32.08
C LEU A 44 7.32 9.78 -33.36
N GLN A 45 7.99 8.63 -33.38
CA GLN A 45 7.82 7.60 -34.39
C GLN A 45 7.23 6.35 -33.73
N TYR A 46 6.09 5.91 -34.25
CA TYR A 46 5.50 4.65 -33.81
C TYR A 46 6.40 3.47 -34.16
N LEU A 47 6.57 2.56 -33.22
CA LEU A 47 7.36 1.35 -33.42
C LEU A 47 6.50 0.09 -33.41
N ARG A 48 5.76 -0.11 -32.33
CA ARG A 48 4.96 -1.32 -32.08
C ARG A 48 3.91 -1.10 -31.01
N THR A 49 2.97 -2.03 -30.92
CA THR A 49 2.02 -2.13 -29.82
C THR A 49 2.33 -3.38 -29.00
N GLU A 50 2.39 -3.24 -27.69
CA GLU A 50 2.43 -4.36 -26.76
C GLU A 50 1.04 -4.57 -26.13
N THR A 51 0.55 -5.81 -26.18
CA THR A 51 -0.76 -6.21 -25.60
C THR A 51 -0.61 -7.18 -24.45
N ALA A 52 0.63 -7.51 -24.09
CA ALA A 52 1.01 -8.36 -22.96
C ALA A 52 2.46 -8.01 -22.56
N GLY A 53 2.92 -8.56 -21.46
CA GLY A 53 4.27 -8.37 -20.94
C GLY A 53 4.39 -7.30 -19.87
N PRO A 54 5.57 -7.15 -19.25
CA PRO A 54 5.75 -6.36 -18.02
C PRO A 54 5.35 -4.89 -18.16
N LEU A 55 5.62 -4.26 -19.31
CA LEU A 55 5.23 -2.87 -19.54
C LEU A 55 3.71 -2.70 -19.63
N PHE A 56 3.07 -3.59 -20.41
CA PHE A 56 1.62 -3.59 -20.57
C PHE A 56 0.92 -3.81 -19.23
N GLU A 57 1.35 -4.79 -18.43
CA GLU A 57 0.74 -5.08 -17.14
C GLU A 57 0.92 -3.92 -16.15
N ARG A 58 2.07 -3.26 -16.11
CA ARG A 58 2.28 -2.05 -15.30
C ARG A 58 1.36 -0.90 -15.73
N MET A 59 1.21 -0.65 -17.02
CA MET A 59 0.31 0.39 -17.53
C MET A 59 -1.15 0.07 -17.23
N LYS A 60 -1.55 -1.19 -17.34
CA LYS A 60 -2.87 -1.70 -17.00
C LYS A 60 -3.17 -1.51 -15.51
N ALA A 61 -2.21 -1.84 -14.63
CA ALA A 61 -2.34 -1.65 -13.20
C ALA A 61 -2.50 -0.16 -12.82
N LYS A 62 -1.67 0.72 -13.39
CA LYS A 62 -1.78 2.17 -13.17
C LYS A 62 -3.12 2.72 -13.65
N LEU A 63 -3.60 2.29 -14.81
CA LEU A 63 -4.90 2.69 -15.32
C LEU A 63 -6.04 2.21 -14.43
N ALA A 64 -5.97 0.96 -13.94
CA ALA A 64 -6.96 0.41 -13.02
C ALA A 64 -6.97 1.17 -11.67
N GLY A 65 -5.78 1.55 -11.17
CA GLY A 65 -5.65 2.36 -9.96
C GLY A 65 -6.28 3.75 -10.11
N ILE A 66 -6.02 4.43 -11.22
CA ILE A 66 -6.63 5.74 -11.53
C ILE A 66 -8.15 5.61 -11.66
N ALA A 67 -8.64 4.57 -12.33
CA ALA A 67 -10.07 4.31 -12.48
C ALA A 67 -10.76 4.06 -11.14
N ALA A 68 -10.15 3.26 -10.27
CA ALA A 68 -10.70 3.00 -8.93
C ALA A 68 -10.74 4.27 -8.08
N HIS A 69 -9.67 5.05 -8.15
CA HIS A 69 -9.57 6.30 -7.45
C HIS A 69 -10.65 7.30 -7.88
N SER A 70 -10.97 7.38 -9.17
CA SER A 70 -12.05 8.24 -9.71
C SER A 70 -13.44 7.63 -9.62
N GLY A 71 -13.61 6.47 -8.99
CA GLY A 71 -14.91 5.78 -8.90
C GLY A 71 -15.38 5.15 -10.21
N MET A 72 -14.49 5.02 -11.20
CA MET A 72 -14.77 4.48 -12.54
C MET A 72 -14.19 3.08 -12.75
N THR A 73 -14.18 2.25 -11.71
CA THR A 73 -13.66 0.88 -11.76
C THR A 73 -14.34 0.10 -12.88
N GLY A 74 -13.54 -0.55 -13.74
CA GLY A 74 -14.01 -1.38 -14.84
C GLY A 74 -14.41 -0.62 -16.13
N ILE A 75 -14.48 0.72 -16.11
CA ILE A 75 -14.83 1.54 -17.30
C ILE A 75 -13.65 1.62 -18.26
N PHE A 76 -12.43 1.85 -17.73
CA PHE A 76 -11.23 1.97 -18.55
C PHE A 76 -10.60 0.61 -18.77
N ARG A 77 -10.42 0.26 -20.05
CA ARG A 77 -9.74 -0.97 -20.44
C ARG A 77 -8.54 -0.65 -21.32
N LEU A 78 -7.35 -1.01 -20.85
CA LEU A 78 -6.16 -0.93 -21.69
C LEU A 78 -6.24 -1.99 -22.78
N LEU A 79 -6.21 -1.57 -24.04
CA LEU A 79 -6.20 -2.45 -25.22
C LEU A 79 -4.77 -2.69 -25.72
N GLY A 80 -3.84 -1.78 -25.44
CA GLY A 80 -2.45 -1.91 -25.81
C GLY A 80 -1.63 -0.75 -25.27
N ALA A 81 -0.32 -0.97 -25.24
CA ALA A 81 0.71 0.05 -25.01
C ALA A 81 1.40 0.32 -26.34
N ASP A 82 1.11 1.45 -26.95
CA ASP A 82 1.75 1.88 -28.20
C ASP A 82 3.11 2.50 -27.87
N ILE A 83 4.19 1.91 -28.39
CA ILE A 83 5.57 2.31 -28.12
C ILE A 83 6.07 3.18 -29.27
N TYR A 84 6.63 4.31 -28.88
CA TYR A 84 7.16 5.31 -29.78
C TYR A 84 8.63 5.59 -29.48
N ARG A 85 9.43 5.76 -30.52
CA ARG A 85 10.76 6.36 -30.43
C ARG A 85 10.61 7.88 -30.38
N VAL A 86 11.34 8.53 -29.50
CA VAL A 86 11.46 9.98 -29.46
C VAL A 86 12.50 10.41 -30.50
N LEU A 87 12.07 11.21 -31.45
CA LEU A 87 12.94 11.72 -32.54
C LEU A 87 13.50 13.10 -32.19
N ASP A 88 12.72 13.92 -31.53
CA ASP A 88 13.08 15.29 -31.13
C ASP A 88 12.31 15.71 -29.90
N ILE A 89 12.94 16.55 -29.08
CA ILE A 89 12.34 17.19 -27.92
C ILE A 89 12.64 18.67 -27.99
N SER A 90 11.62 19.49 -28.19
CA SER A 90 11.73 20.93 -28.24
C SER A 90 10.92 21.61 -27.14
N PRO A 91 11.51 22.57 -26.39
CA PRO A 91 10.75 23.33 -25.38
C PRO A 91 9.70 24.19 -26.06
N VAL A 92 8.53 24.33 -25.40
CA VAL A 92 7.49 25.26 -25.80
C VAL A 92 7.65 26.55 -24.99
N PRO A 93 7.69 27.75 -25.60
CA PRO A 93 7.73 28.99 -24.86
C PRO A 93 6.50 29.12 -23.94
N GLY A 94 6.73 29.48 -22.69
CA GLY A 94 5.67 29.65 -21.69
C GLY A 94 6.23 29.92 -20.30
N GLY A 95 5.36 30.27 -19.37
CA GLY A 95 5.73 30.43 -17.96
C GLY A 95 6.15 29.12 -17.32
N THR A 96 7.07 29.20 -16.40
CA THR A 96 7.50 28.08 -15.56
C THR A 96 7.34 28.46 -14.10
N ILE A 97 7.08 27.45 -13.25
CA ILE A 97 7.12 27.58 -11.81
C ILE A 97 8.44 27.00 -11.29
N SER A 98 8.94 27.54 -10.21
CA SER A 98 10.10 26.94 -9.54
C SER A 98 9.69 25.57 -8.98
N PRO A 99 10.50 24.53 -9.20
CA PRO A 99 10.23 23.25 -8.57
C PRO A 99 10.31 23.41 -7.05
N PRO A 100 9.50 22.69 -6.29
CA PRO A 100 9.68 22.62 -4.85
C PRO A 100 11.09 22.06 -4.56
N PRO A 101 11.74 22.51 -3.47
CA PRO A 101 13.02 21.92 -3.10
C PRO A 101 12.82 20.42 -2.86
N PRO A 102 13.81 19.58 -3.22
CA PRO A 102 13.72 18.14 -2.95
C PRO A 102 13.59 17.95 -1.44
N ALA A 103 12.48 17.36 -1.02
CA ALA A 103 12.15 17.21 0.39
C ALA A 103 13.13 16.27 1.12
N VAL A 104 13.56 15.20 0.44
CA VAL A 104 14.42 14.15 1.01
C VAL A 104 15.35 13.60 -0.06
N ASN A 105 16.59 13.27 0.34
CA ASN A 105 17.47 12.47 -0.51
C ASN A 105 17.09 10.99 -0.39
N CYS A 106 16.32 10.49 -1.34
CA CYS A 106 15.79 9.13 -1.34
C CYS A 106 16.87 8.05 -1.24
N LEU A 107 18.03 8.22 -1.88
CA LEU A 107 19.14 7.27 -1.81
C LEU A 107 19.74 7.22 -0.41
N ASN A 108 19.87 8.37 0.25
CA ASN A 108 20.36 8.42 1.64
C ASN A 108 19.34 7.81 2.61
N ALA A 109 18.05 8.08 2.39
CA ALA A 109 16.96 7.46 3.16
C ALA A 109 16.98 5.93 3.03
N LEU A 110 17.13 5.41 1.80
CA LEU A 110 17.27 3.96 1.54
C LEU A 110 18.47 3.36 2.28
N ARG A 111 19.64 3.98 2.17
CA ARG A 111 20.84 3.47 2.84
C ARG A 111 20.65 3.39 4.35
N ARG A 112 20.14 4.46 4.98
CA ARG A 112 19.89 4.49 6.42
C ARG A 112 18.83 3.47 6.83
N SER A 113 17.81 3.32 6.03
CA SER A 113 16.76 2.31 6.25
C SER A 113 17.30 0.91 6.17
N ALA A 114 18.16 0.61 5.19
CA ALA A 114 18.84 -0.68 5.06
C ALA A 114 19.64 -1.04 6.31
N ASP A 115 20.45 -0.09 6.81
CA ASP A 115 21.23 -0.26 8.04
C ASP A 115 20.32 -0.57 9.25
N ARG A 116 19.19 0.14 9.37
CA ARG A 116 18.25 -0.05 10.47
C ARG A 116 17.48 -1.37 10.39
N LEU A 117 16.99 -1.73 9.22
CA LEU A 117 16.24 -2.98 9.02
C LEU A 117 17.14 -4.22 9.21
N SER A 118 18.40 -4.16 8.80
CA SER A 118 19.34 -5.29 8.96
C SER A 118 19.62 -5.61 10.42
N SER A 119 19.51 -4.63 11.33
CA SER A 119 19.75 -4.80 12.77
C SER A 119 18.58 -5.43 13.54
N CYS A 120 17.42 -5.64 12.90
CA CYS A 120 16.25 -6.24 13.55
C CYS A 120 16.46 -7.74 13.80
N VAL A 121 16.09 -8.20 14.98
CA VAL A 121 16.24 -9.62 15.37
C VAL A 121 14.97 -10.43 15.14
N ASN A 122 13.79 -9.79 15.16
CA ASN A 122 12.48 -10.42 14.98
C ASN A 122 11.58 -9.61 14.06
N LEU A 123 10.42 -10.17 13.70
CA LEU A 123 9.47 -9.55 12.78
C LEU A 123 8.85 -8.28 13.35
N GLU A 124 8.53 -8.24 14.64
CA GLU A 124 7.93 -7.08 15.31
C GLU A 124 8.86 -5.86 15.21
N CYS A 125 10.12 -6.02 15.64
CA CYS A 125 11.14 -4.98 15.51
C CYS A 125 11.33 -4.53 14.05
N LEU A 126 11.26 -5.45 13.08
CA LEU A 126 11.39 -5.16 11.67
C LEU A 126 10.26 -4.25 11.18
N LEU A 127 9.02 -4.57 11.54
CA LEU A 127 7.83 -3.80 11.13
C LEU A 127 7.79 -2.41 11.79
N GLU A 128 8.11 -2.32 13.09
CA GLU A 128 8.22 -1.03 13.78
C GLU A 128 9.29 -0.13 13.13
N LYS A 129 10.48 -0.69 12.89
CA LYS A 129 11.56 0.06 12.24
C LYS A 129 11.25 0.42 10.80
N ALA A 130 10.50 -0.42 10.08
CA ALA A 130 10.05 -0.09 8.73
C ALA A 130 9.15 1.16 8.73
N VAL A 131 8.17 1.21 9.62
CA VAL A 131 7.28 2.37 9.79
C VAL A 131 8.08 3.61 10.21
N ASP A 132 8.98 3.46 11.16
CA ASP A 132 9.88 4.53 11.62
C ASP A 132 10.79 5.08 10.51
N CYS A 133 11.29 4.21 9.61
CA CYS A 133 12.08 4.62 8.46
C CYS A 133 11.23 5.42 7.47
N LEU A 134 10.03 4.95 7.17
CA LEU A 134 9.12 5.67 6.26
C LEU A 134 8.79 7.07 6.79
N GLU A 135 8.58 7.22 8.09
CA GLU A 135 8.30 8.50 8.72
C GLU A 135 9.55 9.39 8.81
N LYS A 136 10.65 8.88 9.38
CA LYS A 136 11.80 9.70 9.76
C LYS A 136 12.86 9.88 8.68
N GLU A 137 13.09 8.85 7.85
CA GLU A 137 14.12 8.92 6.80
C GLU A 137 13.54 9.40 5.47
N PHE A 138 12.30 8.98 5.13
CA PHE A 138 11.61 9.43 3.93
C PHE A 138 10.71 10.66 4.14
N GLY A 139 10.37 10.98 5.39
CA GLY A 139 9.55 12.15 5.71
C GLY A 139 8.06 11.99 5.39
N PHE A 140 7.55 10.77 5.31
CA PHE A 140 6.14 10.54 5.03
C PHE A 140 5.31 10.69 6.31
N ASN A 141 4.52 11.75 6.38
CA ASN A 141 3.75 12.08 7.58
C ASN A 141 2.47 11.24 7.72
N HIS A 142 1.93 10.71 6.62
CA HIS A 142 0.72 9.89 6.63
C HIS A 142 1.02 8.59 5.87
N LEU A 143 1.04 7.49 6.61
CA LEU A 143 1.40 6.20 6.05
C LEU A 143 0.66 5.06 6.75
N MET A 144 0.48 3.97 6.01
CA MET A 144 -0.01 2.69 6.50
C MET A 144 0.85 1.56 5.98
N LEU A 145 1.07 0.56 6.82
CA LEU A 145 1.64 -0.72 6.44
C LEU A 145 0.54 -1.77 6.58
N LEU A 146 0.20 -2.41 5.46
CA LEU A 146 -0.85 -3.42 5.42
C LEU A 146 -0.24 -4.77 5.08
N MET A 147 -0.70 -5.83 5.76
CA MET A 147 -0.30 -7.21 5.51
C MET A 147 -1.38 -7.96 4.76
N HIS A 148 -0.95 -8.80 3.83
CA HIS A 148 -1.85 -9.63 3.04
C HIS A 148 -2.21 -10.91 3.78
N ASP A 149 -3.50 -11.13 3.96
CA ASP A 149 -4.08 -12.40 4.40
C ASP A 149 -4.58 -13.15 3.15
N GLU A 150 -3.78 -14.12 2.69
CA GLU A 150 -4.10 -14.89 1.48
C GLU A 150 -5.37 -15.72 1.65
N ALA A 151 -5.60 -16.26 2.85
CA ALA A 151 -6.76 -17.12 3.12
C ALA A 151 -8.08 -16.34 3.05
N ARG A 152 -8.04 -15.05 3.46
CA ARG A 152 -9.22 -14.18 3.48
C ARG A 152 -9.31 -13.27 2.23
N GLY A 153 -8.27 -13.21 1.41
CA GLY A 153 -8.20 -12.36 0.23
C GLY A 153 -8.28 -10.87 0.56
N CYS A 154 -7.76 -10.45 1.70
CA CYS A 154 -7.79 -9.08 2.18
C CYS A 154 -6.41 -8.61 2.66
N LEU A 155 -6.30 -7.31 2.83
CA LEU A 155 -5.17 -6.63 3.46
C LEU A 155 -5.63 -6.10 4.81
N SER A 156 -4.88 -6.36 5.88
CA SER A 156 -5.15 -5.84 7.21
C SER A 156 -4.11 -4.78 7.59
N THR A 157 -4.55 -3.63 8.07
CA THR A 157 -3.66 -2.56 8.52
C THR A 157 -2.95 -2.98 9.80
N LEU A 158 -1.64 -3.11 9.73
CA LEU A 158 -0.79 -3.51 10.83
C LEU A 158 -0.23 -2.32 11.59
N ALA A 159 0.09 -1.26 10.86
CA ALA A 159 0.58 -0.02 11.44
C ALA A 159 0.12 1.18 10.61
N SER A 160 -0.08 2.31 11.28
CA SER A 160 -0.38 3.60 10.66
C SER A 160 0.29 4.74 11.41
N ARG A 161 0.56 5.85 10.72
CA ARG A 161 1.11 7.08 11.30
C ARG A 161 0.42 8.29 10.69
N GLY A 162 0.29 9.36 11.51
CA GLY A 162 -0.20 10.66 11.08
C GLY A 162 -1.71 10.84 11.02
N TYR A 163 -2.49 9.81 11.30
CA TYR A 163 -3.95 9.86 11.28
C TYR A 163 -4.54 10.11 12.67
N ALA A 164 -5.67 10.79 12.72
CA ALA A 164 -6.40 11.03 13.97
C ALA A 164 -6.89 9.73 14.63
N GLN A 165 -7.24 8.73 13.80
CA GLN A 165 -7.57 7.38 14.23
C GLN A 165 -6.53 6.42 13.62
N SER A 166 -6.01 5.50 14.40
CA SER A 166 -4.93 4.62 13.95
C SER A 166 -5.35 3.68 12.81
N GLY A 167 -6.61 3.26 12.79
CA GLY A 167 -7.11 2.30 11.81
C GLY A 167 -6.42 0.94 11.82
N ILE A 168 -5.58 0.64 12.82
CA ILE A 168 -4.97 -0.68 12.98
C ILE A 168 -6.06 -1.73 13.07
N GLY A 169 -5.93 -2.81 12.29
CA GLY A 169 -6.94 -3.85 12.15
C GLY A 169 -8.04 -3.54 11.13
N SER A 170 -8.04 -2.37 10.47
CA SER A 170 -8.93 -2.14 9.32
C SER A 170 -8.55 -3.05 8.17
N GLU A 171 -9.53 -3.48 7.39
CA GLU A 171 -9.36 -4.44 6.31
C GLU A 171 -9.81 -3.87 4.97
N ILE A 172 -9.06 -4.18 3.93
CA ILE A 172 -9.38 -3.84 2.54
C ILE A 172 -9.35 -5.11 1.72
N ALA A 173 -10.41 -5.37 0.94
CA ALA A 173 -10.40 -6.48 0.00
C ALA A 173 -9.39 -6.24 -1.12
N VAL A 174 -8.68 -7.30 -1.54
CA VAL A 174 -7.81 -7.27 -2.72
C VAL A 174 -8.65 -6.89 -3.94
N GLY A 175 -8.20 -5.87 -4.68
CA GLY A 175 -8.94 -5.32 -5.82
C GLY A 175 -9.86 -4.13 -5.49
N SER A 176 -10.01 -3.76 -4.22
CA SER A 176 -10.83 -2.62 -3.79
C SER A 176 -9.99 -1.37 -3.54
N GLY A 177 -10.40 -0.24 -4.07
CA GLY A 177 -9.69 1.04 -3.93
C GLY A 177 -8.26 1.01 -4.47
N LEU A 178 -7.48 2.04 -4.19
CA LEU A 178 -6.09 2.14 -4.65
C LEU A 178 -5.21 1.04 -4.08
N ILE A 179 -5.32 0.81 -2.78
CA ILE A 179 -4.52 -0.16 -2.03
C ILE A 179 -4.82 -1.60 -2.50
N GLY A 180 -6.10 -1.97 -2.60
CA GLY A 180 -6.49 -3.31 -3.03
C GLY A 180 -6.15 -3.59 -4.49
N ILE A 181 -6.20 -2.58 -5.38
CA ILE A 181 -5.76 -2.74 -6.77
C ILE A 181 -4.25 -2.87 -6.86
N CYS A 182 -3.47 -2.09 -6.10
CA CYS A 182 -2.04 -2.25 -5.99
C CYS A 182 -1.67 -3.70 -5.59
N ALA A 183 -2.37 -4.25 -4.61
CA ALA A 183 -2.20 -5.63 -4.18
C ALA A 183 -2.52 -6.64 -5.28
N ARG A 184 -3.67 -6.49 -5.96
CA ARG A 184 -4.12 -7.40 -7.03
C ARG A 184 -3.17 -7.40 -8.22
N GLU A 185 -2.79 -6.21 -8.67
CA GLU A 185 -1.93 -6.04 -9.86
C GLU A 185 -0.44 -6.19 -9.52
N ARG A 186 -0.08 -6.26 -8.22
CA ARG A 186 1.31 -6.34 -7.73
C ARG A 186 2.22 -5.28 -8.35
N SER A 187 1.68 -4.10 -8.54
CA SER A 187 2.35 -3.00 -9.23
C SER A 187 2.20 -1.70 -8.44
N PRO A 188 3.26 -0.87 -8.38
CA PRO A 188 3.18 0.46 -7.78
C PRO A 188 2.11 1.32 -8.45
N ILE A 189 1.32 2.02 -7.64
CA ILE A 189 0.32 2.96 -8.12
C ILE A 189 0.54 4.29 -7.42
N ARG A 190 0.76 5.35 -8.20
CA ARG A 190 0.96 6.70 -7.73
C ARG A 190 -0.04 7.64 -8.39
N ILE A 191 -0.73 8.44 -7.57
CA ILE A 191 -1.64 9.50 -8.00
C ILE A 191 -1.09 10.80 -7.43
N GLY A 192 -0.61 11.65 -8.31
CA GLY A 192 0.07 12.89 -7.92
C GLY A 192 -0.84 14.12 -7.86
N PHE A 193 -2.03 14.04 -8.46
CA PHE A 193 -2.94 15.19 -8.56
C PHE A 193 -4.39 14.73 -8.49
N MET A 194 -5.15 15.34 -7.58
CA MET A 194 -6.58 15.11 -7.43
C MET A 194 -7.34 16.14 -8.23
N THR A 195 -8.01 15.73 -9.30
CA THR A 195 -8.86 16.62 -10.08
C THR A 195 -10.16 16.95 -9.35
N SER A 196 -10.81 18.07 -9.73
CA SER A 196 -12.11 18.47 -9.20
C SER A 196 -13.22 17.43 -9.46
N GLU A 197 -13.09 16.65 -10.52
CA GLU A 197 -14.00 15.53 -10.84
C GLU A 197 -13.90 14.40 -9.82
N TYR A 198 -12.71 14.16 -9.29
CA TYR A 198 -12.51 13.22 -8.20
C TYR A 198 -13.17 13.71 -6.91
N ALA A 199 -13.05 14.98 -6.58
CA ALA A 199 -13.72 15.57 -5.41
C ALA A 199 -15.24 15.42 -5.51
N TYR A 200 -15.81 15.55 -6.73
CA TYR A 200 -17.23 15.32 -6.97
C TYR A 200 -17.63 13.84 -6.76
N GLY A 201 -16.89 12.90 -7.34
CA GLY A 201 -17.15 11.47 -7.17
C GLY A 201 -17.05 11.00 -5.72
N ARG A 202 -16.19 11.64 -4.92
CA ARG A 202 -16.07 11.42 -3.50
C ARG A 202 -17.28 12.00 -2.73
N ALA A 203 -17.68 13.23 -3.03
CA ALA A 203 -18.84 13.86 -2.41
C ALA A 203 -20.13 13.07 -2.65
N VAL A 204 -20.30 12.47 -3.83
CA VAL A 204 -21.43 11.59 -4.16
C VAL A 204 -21.37 10.30 -3.30
N ARG A 205 -20.21 9.69 -3.13
CA ARG A 205 -20.03 8.52 -2.28
C ARG A 205 -20.31 8.82 -0.81
N ASP A 206 -19.76 9.92 -0.31
CA ASP A 206 -19.95 10.34 1.08
C ASP A 206 -21.42 10.68 1.35
N GLY A 207 -22.14 11.25 0.36
CA GLY A 207 -23.58 11.47 0.41
C GLY A 207 -24.39 10.17 0.47
N LEU A 208 -24.04 9.16 -0.34
CA LEU A 208 -24.69 7.84 -0.32
C LEU A 208 -24.42 7.06 0.98
N ALA A 209 -23.25 7.25 1.57
CA ALA A 209 -22.90 6.68 2.86
C ALA A 209 -23.71 7.35 4.01
N ALA A 210 -23.88 8.66 3.94
CA ALA A 210 -24.66 9.43 4.92
C ALA A 210 -26.18 9.12 4.87
N ASP A 211 -26.70 8.79 3.68
CA ASP A 211 -28.11 8.42 3.46
C ASP A 211 -28.46 6.98 3.86
N GLY A 212 -27.53 6.22 4.46
CA GLY A 212 -27.78 4.89 5.01
C GLY A 212 -28.09 3.82 3.96
N GLN A 213 -27.80 4.05 2.68
CA GLN A 213 -28.03 3.10 1.61
C GLN A 213 -26.96 2.00 1.52
N LEU A 214 -25.94 2.07 2.35
CA LEU A 214 -24.95 1.01 2.56
C LEU A 214 -25.40 0.13 3.75
N ASN A 215 -26.42 -0.67 3.55
CA ASN A 215 -26.89 -1.67 4.53
C ASN A 215 -25.94 -2.86 4.55
N GLY A 216 -25.01 -2.82 5.48
CA GLY A 216 -24.15 -3.92 5.85
C GLY A 216 -23.41 -3.52 7.13
N LEU A 217 -24.12 -3.54 8.25
CA LEU A 217 -23.57 -3.32 9.60
C LEU A 217 -22.66 -4.50 9.99
N GLU A 218 -21.53 -4.61 9.36
CA GLU A 218 -20.36 -5.11 10.05
C GLU A 218 -19.68 -3.89 10.68
N THR A 219 -19.29 -4.00 11.95
CA THR A 219 -18.42 -3.07 12.64
C THR A 219 -17.01 -3.14 12.04
N ALA A 220 -16.91 -2.74 10.76
CA ALA A 220 -15.65 -2.64 10.09
C ALA A 220 -14.91 -1.44 10.68
N ILE A 221 -13.68 -1.64 11.11
CA ILE A 221 -12.82 -0.54 11.52
C ILE A 221 -12.59 0.32 10.29
N PRO A 222 -12.95 1.61 10.33
CA PRO A 222 -12.77 2.46 9.18
C PRO A 222 -11.28 2.55 8.83
N LEU A 223 -10.96 2.42 7.54
CA LEU A 223 -9.62 2.68 7.07
C LEU A 223 -9.30 4.16 7.32
N PRO A 224 -8.19 4.47 7.99
CA PRO A 224 -7.78 5.86 8.12
C PRO A 224 -7.45 6.45 6.75
N GLY A 225 -7.62 7.73 6.59
CA GLY A 225 -7.31 8.43 5.36
C GLY A 225 -7.45 9.93 5.55
N LEU A 226 -6.65 10.68 4.81
CA LEU A 226 -6.78 12.13 4.78
C LEU A 226 -8.04 12.52 4.01
N PRO A 227 -8.95 13.32 4.60
CA PRO A 227 -10.19 13.75 3.94
C PRO A 227 -9.96 14.42 2.59
N ASN A 228 -8.84 15.12 2.44
CA ASN A 228 -8.47 15.89 1.23
C ASN A 228 -7.05 15.53 0.77
N ALA A 229 -6.72 14.24 0.72
CA ALA A 229 -5.44 13.82 0.17
C ALA A 229 -5.28 14.36 -1.24
N ALA A 230 -4.20 15.11 -1.48
CA ALA A 230 -3.89 15.70 -2.77
C ALA A 230 -2.98 14.78 -3.61
N SER A 231 -2.19 13.93 -2.95
CA SER A 231 -1.41 12.88 -3.60
C SER A 231 -1.38 11.60 -2.77
N GLN A 232 -1.30 10.46 -3.44
CA GLN A 232 -1.31 9.13 -2.84
C GLN A 232 -0.37 8.19 -3.58
N MET A 233 0.21 7.23 -2.85
CA MET A 233 1.03 6.19 -3.46
C MET A 233 0.86 4.87 -2.69
N ALA A 234 0.67 3.78 -3.43
CA ALA A 234 0.61 2.42 -2.91
C ALA A 234 1.70 1.58 -3.57
N ILE A 235 2.51 0.91 -2.76
CA ILE A 235 3.64 0.10 -3.21
C ILE A 235 3.45 -1.32 -2.68
N PRO A 236 3.41 -2.34 -3.54
CA PRO A 236 3.24 -3.72 -3.10
C PRO A 236 4.56 -4.26 -2.52
N ILE A 237 4.46 -5.01 -1.43
CA ILE A 237 5.58 -5.77 -0.87
C ILE A 237 5.50 -7.17 -1.47
N VAL A 238 6.34 -7.44 -2.47
CA VAL A 238 6.32 -8.69 -3.23
C VAL A 238 7.70 -9.34 -3.19
N VAL A 239 7.73 -10.65 -2.99
CA VAL A 239 8.96 -11.46 -3.10
C VAL A 239 8.66 -12.69 -3.96
N GLY A 240 9.33 -12.78 -5.11
CA GLY A 240 8.94 -13.72 -6.15
C GLY A 240 7.51 -13.44 -6.62
N ASP A 241 6.66 -14.48 -6.55
CA ASP A 241 5.24 -14.35 -6.89
C ASP A 241 4.34 -14.13 -5.67
N ARG A 242 4.92 -14.00 -4.47
CA ARG A 242 4.15 -13.88 -3.23
C ARG A 242 3.97 -12.41 -2.84
N LEU A 243 2.72 -11.99 -2.72
CA LEU A 243 2.34 -10.72 -2.11
C LEU A 243 2.37 -10.87 -0.58
N LEU A 244 3.16 -10.04 0.09
CA LEU A 244 3.24 -10.01 1.56
C LEU A 244 2.41 -8.88 2.16
N GLY A 245 2.24 -7.77 1.43
CA GLY A 245 1.53 -6.61 1.91
C GLY A 245 1.59 -5.43 0.97
N VAL A 246 1.21 -4.26 1.48
CA VAL A 246 1.26 -2.98 0.78
C VAL A 246 1.74 -1.88 1.72
N ILE A 247 2.64 -1.04 1.24
CA ILE A 247 2.96 0.25 1.85
C ILE A 247 2.06 1.29 1.19
N TYR A 248 1.35 2.08 1.99
CA TYR A 248 0.53 3.17 1.50
C TYR A 248 0.94 4.48 2.15
N VAL A 249 1.09 5.52 1.33
CA VAL A 249 1.42 6.88 1.78
C VAL A 249 0.52 7.89 1.11
N GLU A 250 0.18 8.96 1.84
CA GLU A 250 -0.61 10.07 1.30
C GLU A 250 -0.18 11.43 1.84
N SER A 251 -0.51 12.48 1.11
CA SER A 251 -0.15 13.86 1.43
C SER A 251 -1.26 14.84 1.03
N LEU A 252 -1.35 15.94 1.78
CA LEU A 252 -2.20 17.08 1.45
C LEU A 252 -1.62 17.97 0.35
N THR A 253 -0.38 17.71 -0.08
CA THR A 253 0.30 18.48 -1.11
C THR A 253 0.18 17.76 -2.45
N ASP A 254 -0.25 18.49 -3.48
CA ASP A 254 -0.25 17.99 -4.86
C ASP A 254 1.17 17.63 -5.30
N LEU A 255 1.27 16.54 -6.07
CA LEU A 255 2.51 16.09 -6.68
C LEU A 255 3.64 15.83 -5.67
N HIS A 256 3.28 15.55 -4.40
CA HIS A 256 4.25 15.32 -3.33
C HIS A 256 5.15 14.11 -3.62
N PHE A 257 4.59 13.07 -4.25
CA PHE A 257 5.33 11.86 -4.60
C PHE A 257 5.74 11.92 -6.08
N GLY A 258 7.05 11.90 -6.34
CA GLY A 258 7.64 11.82 -7.67
C GLY A 258 8.04 10.40 -8.07
N TYR A 259 8.85 10.31 -9.10
CA TYR A 259 9.43 9.03 -9.53
C TYR A 259 10.53 8.55 -8.58
N ASP A 260 11.29 9.48 -7.99
CA ASP A 260 12.38 9.14 -7.09
C ASP A 260 11.84 8.51 -5.80
N GLU A 261 10.72 9.03 -5.27
CA GLU A 261 10.03 8.43 -4.12
C GLU A 261 9.39 7.09 -4.47
N GLU A 262 8.77 6.96 -5.66
CA GLU A 262 8.20 5.69 -6.14
C GLU A 262 9.31 4.62 -6.24
N ASP A 263 10.41 4.91 -6.93
CA ASP A 263 11.52 3.98 -7.13
C ASP A 263 12.19 3.61 -5.80
N ALA A 264 12.41 4.58 -4.93
CA ALA A 264 12.97 4.33 -3.60
C ALA A 264 12.06 3.44 -2.74
N LEU A 265 10.75 3.68 -2.75
CA LEU A 265 9.82 2.84 -2.00
C LEU A 265 9.69 1.43 -2.59
N VAL A 266 9.82 1.26 -3.90
CA VAL A 266 9.88 -0.07 -4.53
C VAL A 266 11.09 -0.85 -4.02
N VAL A 267 12.26 -0.23 -3.97
CA VAL A 267 13.47 -0.85 -3.42
C VAL A 267 13.31 -1.16 -1.93
N PHE A 268 12.78 -0.20 -1.17
CA PHE A 268 12.50 -0.39 0.26
C PHE A 268 11.53 -1.55 0.51
N ALA A 269 10.43 -1.62 -0.25
CA ALA A 269 9.43 -2.68 -0.15
C ALA A 269 10.01 -4.07 -0.48
N ALA A 270 10.86 -4.16 -1.50
CA ALA A 270 11.56 -5.40 -1.85
C ALA A 270 12.50 -5.85 -0.72
N GLN A 271 13.26 -4.92 -0.14
CA GLN A 271 14.17 -5.18 0.97
C GLN A 271 13.41 -5.62 2.23
N LEU A 272 12.32 -4.92 2.56
CA LEU A 272 11.43 -5.26 3.67
C LEU A 272 10.84 -6.66 3.48
N GLY A 273 10.33 -6.97 2.29
CA GLY A 273 9.75 -8.27 1.97
C GLY A 273 10.75 -9.43 2.15
N LEU A 274 11.97 -9.27 1.65
CA LEU A 274 13.04 -10.27 1.83
C LEU A 274 13.38 -10.45 3.32
N ALA A 275 13.49 -9.36 4.08
CA ALA A 275 13.74 -9.42 5.51
C ALA A 275 12.60 -10.10 6.28
N MET A 276 11.35 -9.84 5.90
CA MET A 276 10.17 -10.50 6.47
C MET A 276 10.19 -12.01 6.26
N LEU A 277 10.41 -12.47 5.03
CA LEU A 277 10.50 -13.91 4.73
C LEU A 277 11.64 -14.58 5.48
N HIS A 278 12.79 -13.93 5.53
CA HIS A 278 13.93 -14.47 6.27
C HIS A 278 13.61 -14.67 7.77
N ARG A 279 12.91 -13.71 8.39
CA ARG A 279 12.51 -13.81 9.80
C ARG A 279 11.45 -14.90 10.02
N GLN A 280 10.44 -14.99 9.15
CA GLN A 280 9.45 -16.07 9.23
C GLN A 280 10.11 -17.46 9.18
N MET A 281 11.05 -17.67 8.27
CA MET A 281 11.79 -18.95 8.17
C MET A 281 12.66 -19.22 9.40
N THR A 282 13.23 -18.19 10.02
CA THR A 282 14.07 -18.33 11.22
C THR A 282 13.22 -18.64 12.45
N ASP A 283 12.07 -17.98 12.58
CA ASP A 283 11.13 -18.22 13.68
C ASP A 283 10.51 -19.63 13.62
N GLU A 284 10.27 -20.15 12.41
CA GLU A 284 9.82 -21.54 12.22
C GLU A 284 10.91 -22.58 12.55
N GLY A 285 12.19 -22.21 12.44
CA GLY A 285 13.34 -23.08 12.75
C GLY A 285 13.81 -23.02 14.20
N SER A 286 13.39 -22.02 14.97
CA SER A 286 13.85 -21.80 16.34
C SER A 286 12.83 -22.23 17.41
N ASP A 287 12.16 -23.36 17.21
CA ASP A 287 11.14 -23.91 18.13
C ASP A 287 11.73 -24.53 19.42
N GLU A 288 12.99 -24.22 19.80
CA GLU A 288 13.58 -24.68 21.05
C GLU A 288 14.50 -23.64 21.71
N THR A 289 13.91 -22.72 22.48
CA THR A 289 14.48 -22.38 23.82
C THR A 289 13.36 -21.75 24.65
N PRO A 290 13.00 -22.29 25.79
CA PRO A 290 12.16 -21.61 26.76
C PRO A 290 12.93 -20.39 27.26
N ASP A 291 12.34 -19.21 26.99
CA ASP A 291 12.87 -17.95 27.50
C ASP A 291 12.96 -18.03 29.02
N THR A 292 14.17 -17.85 29.51
CA THR A 292 14.50 -17.95 30.95
C THR A 292 13.60 -16.96 31.69
N GLU A 293 12.86 -17.45 32.64
CA GLU A 293 11.98 -16.74 33.56
C GLU A 293 12.61 -15.42 34.01
N ARG A 294 12.16 -14.29 33.44
CA ARG A 294 12.33 -13.01 34.12
C ARG A 294 11.36 -12.99 35.27
N PRO A 295 11.83 -12.80 36.52
CA PRO A 295 10.93 -12.64 37.64
C PRO A 295 9.99 -11.45 37.37
N SER A 296 8.72 -11.75 37.17
CA SER A 296 7.68 -10.74 37.00
C SER A 296 7.57 -9.92 38.28
N ALA A 297 7.99 -8.67 38.24
CA ALA A 297 7.60 -7.71 39.26
C ALA A 297 6.05 -7.67 39.32
N PRO A 298 5.44 -7.55 40.53
CA PRO A 298 3.99 -7.49 40.64
C PRO A 298 3.46 -6.33 39.81
N LEU A 299 2.56 -6.66 38.86
CA LEU A 299 1.91 -5.67 38.00
C LEU A 299 1.05 -4.75 38.88
N GLN A 300 1.53 -3.54 39.14
CA GLN A 300 0.77 -2.46 39.78
C GLN A 300 0.13 -1.62 38.66
N GLY A 301 -1.13 -1.88 38.38
CA GLY A 301 -1.92 -1.13 37.38
C GLY A 301 -3.41 -1.15 37.73
N ALA A 302 -4.17 -0.22 37.19
CA ALA A 302 -5.62 -0.26 37.27
C ALA A 302 -6.14 -1.51 36.50
N PRO A 303 -7.23 -2.16 36.99
CA PRO A 303 -7.81 -3.29 36.30
C PRO A 303 -8.35 -2.84 34.93
N LEU A 304 -7.99 -3.60 33.87
CA LEU A 304 -8.48 -3.40 32.52
C LEU A 304 -9.66 -4.33 32.26
N THR A 305 -10.68 -3.83 31.58
CA THR A 305 -11.81 -4.64 31.15
C THR A 305 -11.58 -5.13 29.73
N VAL A 306 -11.47 -6.45 29.55
CA VAL A 306 -11.31 -7.04 28.21
C VAL A 306 -12.64 -7.65 27.76
N ARG A 307 -13.12 -7.24 26.59
CA ARG A 307 -14.34 -7.76 25.97
C ARG A 307 -13.97 -8.52 24.69
N HIS A 308 -14.57 -9.71 24.52
CA HIS A 308 -14.39 -10.54 23.34
C HIS A 308 -15.73 -10.82 22.68
N PHE A 309 -15.77 -10.66 21.37
CA PHE A 309 -16.93 -10.93 20.52
C PHE A 309 -16.67 -12.19 19.68
N ALA A 310 -17.32 -13.30 20.06
CA ALA A 310 -17.11 -14.60 19.45
C ALA A 310 -17.51 -14.71 17.96
N ALA A 311 -18.29 -13.76 17.44
CA ALA A 311 -18.76 -13.76 16.05
C ALA A 311 -17.59 -13.55 15.06
N ASN A 312 -16.60 -12.77 15.44
CA ASN A 312 -15.46 -12.42 14.59
C ASN A 312 -14.12 -12.38 15.35
N ASP A 313 -14.11 -12.92 16.56
CA ASP A 313 -12.97 -12.94 17.48
C ASP A 313 -12.35 -11.54 17.74
N SER A 314 -13.20 -10.51 17.78
CA SER A 314 -12.75 -9.16 18.11
C SER A 314 -12.53 -9.02 19.61
N VAL A 315 -11.40 -8.42 19.98
CA VAL A 315 -11.03 -8.12 21.38
C VAL A 315 -10.93 -6.62 21.56
N PHE A 316 -11.56 -6.14 22.64
CA PHE A 316 -11.53 -4.73 23.07
C PHE A 316 -10.90 -4.65 24.47
N ILE A 317 -10.11 -3.62 24.72
CA ILE A 317 -9.64 -3.24 26.05
C ILE A 317 -10.37 -1.96 26.43
N ASP A 318 -11.14 -2.03 27.54
CA ASP A 318 -12.13 -1.04 27.92
C ASP A 318 -13.13 -0.80 26.76
N ASP A 319 -13.11 0.35 26.12
CA ASP A 319 -13.94 0.65 24.95
C ASP A 319 -13.13 0.73 23.64
N ASP A 320 -11.81 0.55 23.72
CA ASP A 320 -10.92 0.62 22.57
C ASP A 320 -10.76 -0.74 21.91
N TYR A 321 -10.94 -0.75 20.60
CA TYR A 321 -10.69 -1.94 19.78
C TYR A 321 -9.20 -2.26 19.75
N LEU A 322 -8.85 -3.54 19.97
CA LEU A 322 -7.47 -4.00 19.94
C LEU A 322 -7.15 -4.85 18.71
N ILE A 323 -7.91 -5.93 18.48
CA ILE A 323 -7.57 -6.94 17.45
C ILE A 323 -8.79 -7.80 17.13
N LYS A 324 -8.80 -8.48 15.94
CA LYS A 324 -9.87 -9.45 15.58
C LYS A 324 -9.31 -10.67 14.82
N GLY A 325 -10.19 -11.60 14.51
CA GLY A 325 -9.88 -12.81 13.74
C GLY A 325 -8.97 -13.76 14.51
N VAL A 326 -8.11 -14.49 13.80
CA VAL A 326 -7.22 -15.50 14.41
C VAL A 326 -6.35 -14.90 15.53
N ALA A 327 -5.81 -13.71 15.32
CA ALA A 327 -5.00 -13.03 16.32
C ALA A 327 -5.83 -12.64 17.56
N GLY A 328 -7.09 -12.26 17.39
CA GLY A 328 -8.04 -12.01 18.47
C GLY A 328 -8.37 -13.30 19.22
N ALA A 329 -8.61 -14.41 18.51
CA ALA A 329 -8.85 -15.72 19.12
C ALA A 329 -7.62 -16.20 19.95
N ILE A 330 -6.41 -16.01 19.41
CA ILE A 330 -5.16 -16.32 20.12
C ILE A 330 -5.08 -15.47 21.41
N LEU A 331 -5.19 -14.15 21.28
CA LEU A 331 -5.12 -13.24 22.43
C LEU A 331 -6.14 -13.60 23.48
N TRP A 332 -7.38 -13.88 23.08
CA TRP A 332 -8.43 -14.30 24.01
C TRP A 332 -8.14 -15.62 24.70
N ALA A 333 -7.56 -16.60 23.98
CA ALA A 333 -7.11 -17.87 24.58
C ALA A 333 -5.99 -17.65 25.60
N LEU A 334 -5.00 -16.80 25.31
CA LEU A 334 -3.91 -16.43 26.19
C LEU A 334 -4.42 -15.75 27.46
N LEU A 335 -5.29 -14.77 27.34
CA LEU A 335 -5.89 -14.04 28.46
C LEU A 335 -6.73 -14.95 29.35
N ASN A 336 -7.49 -15.87 28.76
CA ASN A 336 -8.25 -16.86 29.53
C ASN A 336 -7.33 -17.82 30.29
N ASP A 337 -6.24 -18.29 29.70
CA ASP A 337 -5.30 -19.16 30.37
C ASP A 337 -4.53 -18.40 31.47
N PHE A 338 -4.20 -17.13 31.25
CA PHE A 338 -3.60 -16.29 32.27
C PHE A 338 -4.57 -16.06 33.45
N THR A 339 -5.81 -15.65 33.18
CA THR A 339 -6.77 -15.31 34.24
C THR A 339 -7.27 -16.55 35.01
N LYS A 340 -7.47 -17.69 34.33
CA LYS A 340 -8.02 -18.91 34.95
C LYS A 340 -6.96 -19.85 35.53
N ARG A 341 -5.75 -19.85 34.96
CA ARG A 341 -4.70 -20.83 35.28
C ARG A 341 -3.38 -20.19 35.71
N GLY A 342 -3.26 -18.87 35.66
CA GLY A 342 -2.02 -18.15 35.96
C GLY A 342 -0.89 -18.43 34.95
N ARG A 343 -1.23 -18.94 33.77
CA ARG A 343 -0.24 -19.32 32.76
C ARG A 343 0.34 -18.10 32.09
N THR A 344 1.67 -17.93 32.11
CA THR A 344 2.39 -16.79 31.53
C THR A 344 3.32 -17.19 30.39
N SER A 345 3.56 -18.50 30.19
CA SER A 345 4.43 -19.01 29.14
C SER A 345 3.64 -19.83 28.12
N PHE A 346 3.80 -19.51 26.85
CA PHE A 346 3.10 -20.14 25.73
C PHE A 346 4.08 -20.40 24.58
N THR A 347 3.84 -21.47 23.83
CA THR A 347 4.65 -21.81 22.65
C THR A 347 3.80 -21.71 21.39
N ASN A 348 4.40 -21.35 20.27
CA ASN A 348 3.73 -21.31 18.96
C ASN A 348 3.10 -22.67 18.60
N LYS A 349 3.79 -23.77 18.90
CA LYS A 349 3.28 -25.12 18.69
C LYS A 349 2.02 -25.38 19.52
N GLY A 350 2.01 -24.95 20.78
CA GLY A 350 0.85 -25.10 21.67
C GLY A 350 -0.36 -24.30 21.17
N LEU A 351 -0.14 -23.11 20.62
CA LEU A 351 -1.20 -22.26 20.09
C LEU A 351 -1.75 -22.78 18.76
N ARG A 352 -0.91 -23.37 17.91
CA ARG A 352 -1.34 -23.95 16.62
C ARG A 352 -2.23 -25.19 16.80
N VAL A 353 -2.07 -25.94 17.88
CA VAL A 353 -2.91 -27.13 18.17
C VAL A 353 -4.05 -26.84 19.14
N ASP A 354 -4.21 -25.60 19.57
CA ASP A 354 -5.29 -25.20 20.48
C ASP A 354 -6.62 -25.14 19.71
N SER A 355 -7.55 -26.02 20.07
CA SER A 355 -8.87 -26.13 19.41
C SER A 355 -9.73 -24.85 19.55
N ARG A 356 -9.37 -23.94 20.45
CA ARG A 356 -10.02 -22.63 20.63
C ARG A 356 -9.59 -21.64 19.56
N VAL A 357 -8.44 -21.87 18.92
CA VAL A 357 -7.88 -21.04 17.85
C VAL A 357 -8.17 -21.72 16.53
N ARG A 358 -9.13 -21.20 15.77
CA ARG A 358 -9.44 -21.70 14.42
C ARG A 358 -8.43 -21.10 13.44
N LEU A 359 -7.33 -21.81 13.18
CA LEU A 359 -6.42 -21.44 12.12
C LEU A 359 -7.05 -21.75 10.76
N PRO A 360 -6.99 -20.86 9.77
CA PRO A 360 -7.47 -21.16 8.43
C PRO A 360 -6.57 -22.24 7.82
N GLY A 361 -7.15 -23.40 7.51
CA GLY A 361 -6.56 -24.45 6.69
C GLY A 361 -5.40 -25.22 7.33
N GLY A 362 -5.71 -26.13 8.23
CA GLY A 362 -4.90 -27.32 8.45
C GLY A 362 -5.43 -28.44 7.59
#